data_63c5992a0db30e4d7a531b9d49664ae9
#
_entry.id   63c5992a0db30e4d7a531b9d49664ae9
#
_cell.length_a   1.000
_cell.length_b   1.000
_cell.length_c   1.000
_cell.angle_alpha   90.00
_cell.angle_beta   90.00
_cell.angle_gamma   90.00
#
_symmetry.space_group_name_H-M   'P 1'
#
loop_
_entity.id
_entity.type
_entity.pdbx_description
1 polymer ?
#
loop_
_entity_poly.entity_id
_entity_poly.type
_entity_poly.pdbx_seq_one_letter_code
_entity_poly.pdbx_strand_id
1 'polypeptide(L)'
;MGWFENQIEERRAADQQLLEDSFVRVAGVVLGQRTAERIGDERIVTKGAIDEILKYYHYKPVELKEGIDSMDEQLDYCLRPYGLMRRSIELTEGWYKDAYGPILAFTKEDGLPVALLPGTVSGYTYNDPRTGKREKINRETAALFERSAICFYRPLPQKKLGIPDLLLYMERCVSLRDAVTIVAAALAVTLVGLIMPRITRALTGPVLESGRADALIGIAICMICVSLSAQLISSVKSLIQSRLNTKLSLGVQASMIMRLLSLPASFFRKYSPGELKSRSMSVNQLCSMLFGMIMGTALTSLTSLLYVGQIFRFAPALVVPSLIIVIVTVVFSIVSTLVQIKINRKQMDLAAKESGMSYALITGVQKIKLAGAEKRVFARWLGLYAEGAELTYNPPLFIKINGVISLAISLISNIVLYFLAVRSNIGQSAYFAFTASYGMLMGAFMSVSGIALSAAQIQPILEMAEPFLKSEPENPEGKEIVTKLSGSVELNHVSFRYSDDAPYILDDLSLKIKPGEYVAVVGRTGCGKSTLVRLLLGFEKPEKGGVYFDGKDINGLDLP
;
A
#
# COMPACT_ATOMS: atom_id res chain seq x y z
N MET A 1 38.26 6.15 -4.87
CA MET A 1 39.08 5.05 -4.31
C MET A 1 38.28 4.16 -3.36
N GLY A 2 37.37 4.64 -2.54
CA GLY A 2 36.65 3.82 -1.55
C GLY A 2 35.69 2.72 -2.04
N TRP A 3 35.20 2.77 -3.28
CA TRP A 3 34.27 1.72 -3.75
C TRP A 3 34.99 0.39 -4.09
N PHE A 4 36.20 0.48 -4.61
CA PHE A 4 37.03 -0.71 -4.89
C PHE A 4 37.58 -1.35 -3.60
N GLU A 5 37.89 -0.56 -2.58
CA GLU A 5 38.36 -1.06 -1.27
C GLU A 5 37.23 -1.79 -0.54
N ASN A 6 36.00 -1.26 -0.53
CA ASN A 6 34.86 -1.94 0.05
C ASN A 6 34.54 -3.28 -0.65
N GLN A 7 34.63 -3.36 -1.98
CA GLN A 7 34.44 -4.64 -2.69
C GLN A 7 35.53 -5.67 -2.38
N ILE A 8 36.75 -5.23 -2.14
CA ILE A 8 37.86 -6.13 -1.75
C ILE A 8 37.64 -6.62 -0.31
N GLU A 9 37.18 -5.78 0.60
CA GLU A 9 36.84 -6.17 1.96
C GLU A 9 35.63 -7.12 2.01
N GLU A 10 34.57 -6.86 1.26
CA GLU A 10 33.43 -7.77 1.14
C GLU A 10 33.83 -9.14 0.55
N ARG A 11 34.70 -9.16 -0.46
CA ARG A 11 35.22 -10.42 -0.99
C ARG A 11 36.11 -11.15 0.02
N ARG A 12 36.98 -10.43 0.74
CA ARG A 12 37.81 -11.05 1.79
C ARG A 12 36.96 -11.61 2.93
N ALA A 13 35.89 -10.90 3.33
CA ALA A 13 34.95 -11.39 4.33
C ALA A 13 34.19 -12.64 3.84
N ALA A 14 33.75 -12.66 2.58
CA ALA A 14 33.12 -13.83 1.97
C ALA A 14 34.07 -15.02 1.82
N ASP A 15 35.33 -14.77 1.40
CA ASP A 15 36.35 -15.82 1.30
C ASP A 15 36.75 -16.36 2.70
N GLN A 16 36.75 -15.54 3.72
CA GLN A 16 37.01 -15.92 5.09
C GLN A 16 35.88 -16.75 5.68
N GLN A 17 34.60 -16.38 5.40
CA GLN A 17 33.45 -17.20 5.74
C GLN A 17 33.48 -18.57 5.04
N LEU A 18 33.79 -18.60 3.74
CA LEU A 18 33.94 -19.85 2.98
C LEU A 18 35.04 -20.75 3.54
N LEU A 19 36.12 -20.15 4.01
CA LEU A 19 37.22 -20.87 4.65
C LEU A 19 36.82 -21.44 6.03
N GLU A 20 36.13 -20.65 6.84
CA GLU A 20 35.59 -21.07 8.15
C GLU A 20 34.55 -22.18 7.97
N ASP A 21 33.61 -22.07 7.03
CA ASP A 21 32.63 -23.12 6.71
C ASP A 21 33.30 -24.40 6.21
N SER A 22 34.36 -24.27 5.41
CA SER A 22 35.16 -25.43 4.98
C SER A 22 35.89 -26.09 6.13
N PHE A 23 36.43 -25.31 7.08
CA PHE A 23 37.03 -25.83 8.30
C PHE A 23 36.02 -26.50 9.23
N VAL A 24 34.82 -25.93 9.38
CA VAL A 24 33.70 -26.51 10.15
C VAL A 24 33.26 -27.85 9.52
N ARG A 25 33.17 -27.92 8.19
CA ARG A 25 32.86 -29.17 7.47
C ARG A 25 33.94 -30.24 7.67
N VAL A 26 35.21 -29.89 7.57
CA VAL A 26 36.33 -30.81 7.82
C VAL A 26 36.39 -31.23 9.28
N ALA A 27 36.17 -30.32 10.21
CA ALA A 27 36.11 -30.59 11.65
C ALA A 27 34.92 -31.50 11.98
N GLY A 28 33.76 -31.32 11.32
CA GLY A 28 32.57 -32.18 11.44
C GLY A 28 32.84 -33.62 11.02
N VAL A 29 33.61 -33.81 9.94
CA VAL A 29 34.03 -35.15 9.48
C VAL A 29 35.03 -35.80 10.46
N VAL A 30 35.89 -35.00 11.12
CA VAL A 30 36.90 -35.48 12.06
C VAL A 30 36.36 -35.71 13.48
N LEU A 31 35.35 -34.92 13.92
CA LEU A 31 34.81 -34.94 15.30
C LEU A 31 33.58 -35.85 15.46
N GLY A 32 33.04 -36.43 14.39
CA GLY A 32 32.02 -37.49 14.38
C GLY A 32 30.62 -37.06 14.83
N GLN A 33 29.65 -37.80 14.38
CA GLN A 33 28.19 -37.90 14.56
C GLN A 33 27.39 -36.78 15.33
N ARG A 34 27.86 -36.28 16.48
CA ARG A 34 27.13 -35.25 17.26
C ARG A 34 26.99 -33.91 16.56
N THR A 35 27.92 -33.53 15.70
CA THR A 35 27.84 -32.28 14.93
C THR A 35 26.91 -32.44 13.73
N ALA A 36 26.89 -33.64 13.12
CA ALA A 36 25.98 -33.93 11.99
C ALA A 36 24.52 -34.01 12.44
N GLU A 37 24.24 -34.59 13.62
CA GLU A 37 22.88 -34.59 14.21
C GLU A 37 22.42 -33.17 14.54
N ARG A 38 23.30 -32.33 15.13
CA ARG A 38 22.96 -30.94 15.47
C ARG A 38 22.68 -30.08 14.24
N ILE A 39 23.44 -30.23 13.15
CA ILE A 39 23.22 -29.54 11.87
C ILE A 39 21.93 -30.04 11.23
N GLY A 40 21.62 -31.33 11.31
CA GLY A 40 20.36 -31.92 10.84
C GLY A 40 19.15 -31.38 11.59
N ASP A 41 19.25 -31.26 12.91
CA ASP A 41 18.19 -30.70 13.76
C ASP A 41 17.96 -29.20 13.47
N GLU A 42 19.04 -28.41 13.33
CA GLU A 42 18.95 -27.00 12.99
C GLU A 42 18.32 -26.76 11.62
N ARG A 43 18.67 -27.56 10.62
CA ARG A 43 18.05 -27.52 9.28
C ARG A 43 16.56 -27.78 9.32
N ILE A 44 16.11 -28.78 10.08
CA ILE A 44 14.70 -29.15 10.22
C ILE A 44 13.94 -28.04 10.97
N VAL A 45 14.51 -27.50 12.04
CA VAL A 45 13.89 -26.43 12.83
C VAL A 45 13.74 -25.15 11.97
N THR A 46 14.80 -24.78 11.24
CA THR A 46 14.79 -23.64 10.32
C THR A 46 13.70 -23.80 9.26
N LYS A 47 13.66 -24.98 8.63
CA LYS A 47 12.62 -25.30 7.63
C LYS A 47 11.21 -25.21 8.22
N GLY A 48 11.00 -25.75 9.43
CA GLY A 48 9.74 -25.67 10.15
C GLY A 48 9.29 -24.23 10.40
N ALA A 49 10.20 -23.38 10.84
CA ALA A 49 9.93 -21.96 11.07
C ALA A 49 9.58 -21.22 9.75
N ILE A 50 10.31 -21.50 8.67
CA ILE A 50 10.03 -20.93 7.34
C ILE A 50 8.63 -21.39 6.86
N ASP A 51 8.29 -22.66 7.02
CA ASP A 51 6.99 -23.20 6.61
C ASP A 51 5.83 -22.58 7.38
N GLU A 52 6.01 -22.25 8.66
CA GLU A 52 5.01 -21.52 9.43
C GLU A 52 4.79 -20.11 8.89
N ILE A 53 5.86 -19.42 8.49
CA ILE A 53 5.77 -18.09 7.87
C ILE A 53 5.07 -18.18 6.52
N LEU A 54 5.41 -19.17 5.68
CA LEU A 54 4.73 -19.40 4.40
C LEU A 54 3.25 -19.70 4.59
N LYS A 55 2.88 -20.55 5.54
CA LYS A 55 1.49 -20.85 5.90
C LYS A 55 0.72 -19.60 6.37
N TYR A 56 1.36 -18.72 7.15
CA TYR A 56 0.75 -17.46 7.56
C TYR A 56 0.37 -16.59 6.35
N TYR A 57 1.20 -16.58 5.31
CA TYR A 57 0.91 -15.87 4.06
C TYR A 57 0.01 -16.66 3.09
N HIS A 58 -0.45 -17.85 3.49
CA HIS A 58 -1.24 -18.77 2.65
C HIS A 58 -0.49 -19.31 1.42
N TYR A 59 0.81 -19.45 1.53
CA TYR A 59 1.65 -20.12 0.53
C TYR A 59 1.89 -21.59 0.91
N LYS A 60 2.15 -22.40 -0.11
CA LYS A 60 2.49 -23.81 0.10
C LYS A 60 3.94 -23.96 0.58
N PRO A 61 4.22 -24.85 1.51
CA PRO A 61 5.60 -25.21 1.86
C PRO A 61 6.38 -25.67 0.61
N VAL A 62 7.66 -25.27 0.53
CA VAL A 62 8.57 -25.65 -0.55
C VAL A 62 9.49 -26.75 -0.04
N GLU A 63 9.60 -27.87 -0.74
CA GLU A 63 10.54 -28.94 -0.37
C GLU A 63 11.98 -28.50 -0.63
N LEU A 64 12.87 -28.68 0.35
CA LEU A 64 14.29 -28.34 0.22
C LEU A 64 15.00 -29.41 -0.59
N LYS A 65 15.80 -28.98 -1.58
CA LYS A 65 16.73 -29.87 -2.30
C LYS A 65 17.93 -30.23 -1.40
N GLU A 66 18.54 -31.37 -1.67
CA GLU A 66 19.78 -31.76 -1.01
C GLU A 66 20.92 -30.78 -1.32
N GLY A 67 21.72 -30.45 -0.31
CA GLY A 67 22.86 -29.53 -0.44
C GLY A 67 22.56 -28.05 -0.13
N ILE A 68 21.36 -27.73 0.42
CA ILE A 68 21.02 -26.41 0.96
C ILE A 68 21.07 -26.53 2.48
N ASP A 69 22.19 -26.14 3.10
CA ASP A 69 22.43 -26.38 4.52
C ASP A 69 22.41 -25.08 5.33
N SER A 70 22.80 -23.94 4.74
CA SER A 70 22.81 -22.66 5.46
C SER A 70 21.38 -22.09 5.58
N MET A 71 21.11 -21.40 6.69
CA MET A 71 19.81 -20.75 6.94
C MET A 71 19.48 -19.72 5.84
N ASP A 72 20.47 -18.95 5.41
CA ASP A 72 20.27 -17.91 4.39
C ASP A 72 19.90 -18.52 3.03
N GLU A 73 20.55 -19.63 2.64
CA GLU A 73 20.20 -20.36 1.42
C GLU A 73 18.80 -20.99 1.50
N GLN A 74 18.41 -21.52 2.67
CA GLN A 74 17.08 -22.07 2.90
C GLN A 74 16.01 -20.99 2.80
N LEU A 75 16.26 -19.83 3.40
CA LEU A 75 15.37 -18.67 3.30
C LEU A 75 15.23 -18.22 1.85
N ASP A 76 16.33 -18.01 1.16
CA ASP A 76 16.31 -17.55 -0.23
C ASP A 76 15.61 -18.56 -1.14
N TYR A 77 15.91 -19.86 -0.99
CA TYR A 77 15.27 -20.91 -1.78
C TYR A 77 13.75 -21.02 -1.55
N CYS A 78 13.30 -20.94 -0.28
CA CYS A 78 11.90 -21.07 0.07
C CYS A 78 11.06 -19.82 -0.18
N LEU A 79 11.65 -18.63 -0.06
CA LEU A 79 10.94 -17.35 -0.22
C LEU A 79 10.87 -16.88 -1.67
N ARG A 80 11.88 -17.22 -2.47
CA ARG A 80 12.05 -16.78 -3.86
C ARG A 80 10.86 -17.12 -4.77
N PRO A 81 10.29 -18.35 -4.77
CA PRO A 81 9.15 -18.69 -5.64
C PRO A 81 7.93 -17.80 -5.43
N TYR A 82 7.80 -17.22 -4.23
CA TYR A 82 6.69 -16.36 -3.83
C TYR A 82 7.02 -14.87 -3.86
N GLY A 83 8.27 -14.51 -4.20
CA GLY A 83 8.73 -13.13 -4.20
C GLY A 83 8.69 -12.47 -2.81
N LEU A 84 8.72 -13.26 -1.73
CA LEU A 84 8.80 -12.76 -0.36
C LEU A 84 10.19 -12.19 -0.11
N MET A 85 10.26 -10.94 0.32
CA MET A 85 11.51 -10.32 0.73
C MET A 85 11.63 -10.24 2.24
N ARG A 86 12.87 -10.30 2.72
CA ARG A 86 13.26 -10.27 4.13
C ARG A 86 14.08 -9.02 4.43
N ARG A 87 14.01 -8.58 5.68
CA ARG A 87 14.85 -7.51 6.22
C ARG A 87 15.22 -7.82 7.65
N SER A 88 16.49 -7.67 7.99
CA SER A 88 16.95 -7.69 9.38
C SER A 88 16.41 -6.48 10.15
N ILE A 89 15.96 -6.73 11.36
CA ILE A 89 15.40 -5.73 12.28
C ILE A 89 15.98 -5.95 13.69
N GLU A 90 15.98 -4.88 14.49
CA GLU A 90 16.24 -4.99 15.91
C GLU A 90 14.94 -4.92 16.70
N LEU A 91 14.72 -5.87 17.58
CA LEU A 91 13.57 -5.93 18.49
C LEU A 91 13.77 -4.93 19.64
N THR A 92 13.00 -3.83 19.62
CA THR A 92 13.02 -2.80 20.67
C THR A 92 12.14 -3.20 21.85
N GLU A 93 12.24 -2.52 23.00
CA GLU A 93 11.38 -2.81 24.16
C GLU A 93 9.88 -2.68 23.80
N GLY A 94 9.11 -3.70 24.18
CA GLY A 94 7.67 -3.73 23.94
C GLY A 94 7.23 -4.09 22.51
N TRP A 95 8.14 -4.52 21.63
CA TRP A 95 7.86 -4.92 20.24
C TRP A 95 6.71 -5.94 20.11
N TYR A 96 6.55 -6.81 21.07
CA TYR A 96 5.55 -7.87 21.08
C TYR A 96 4.11 -7.36 21.22
N LYS A 97 3.90 -6.11 21.64
CA LYS A 97 2.55 -5.52 21.80
C LYS A 97 1.90 -5.21 20.46
N ASP A 98 2.69 -4.85 19.46
CA ASP A 98 2.25 -4.37 18.15
C ASP A 98 2.72 -5.30 17.03
N ALA A 99 1.90 -6.33 16.76
CA ALA A 99 2.18 -7.25 15.66
C ALA A 99 1.87 -6.62 14.30
N TYR A 100 2.89 -6.53 13.44
CA TYR A 100 2.74 -6.04 12.06
C TYR A 100 2.69 -7.19 11.05
N GLY A 101 3.56 -8.18 11.16
CA GLY A 101 3.69 -9.33 10.29
C GLY A 101 4.50 -10.43 10.96
N PRO A 102 4.71 -11.58 10.34
CA PRO A 102 5.54 -12.63 10.90
C PRO A 102 7.00 -12.17 11.00
N ILE A 103 7.67 -12.64 12.02
CA ILE A 103 9.07 -12.37 12.32
C ILE A 103 9.77 -13.72 12.53
N LEU A 104 10.95 -13.89 11.99
CA LEU A 104 11.87 -14.97 12.35
C LEU A 104 12.82 -14.42 13.40
N ALA A 105 12.73 -14.91 14.63
CA ALA A 105 13.60 -14.52 15.73
C ALA A 105 14.48 -15.71 16.15
N PHE A 106 15.52 -15.43 16.92
CA PHE A 106 16.47 -16.43 17.39
C PHE A 106 16.38 -16.55 18.90
N THR A 107 16.43 -17.77 19.41
CA THR A 107 16.49 -18.03 20.85
C THR A 107 17.88 -17.70 21.39
N LYS A 108 17.98 -17.04 22.56
CA LYS A 108 19.28 -16.69 23.16
C LYS A 108 20.12 -17.89 23.62
N GLU A 109 19.44 -18.97 24.02
CA GLU A 109 20.13 -20.14 24.57
C GLU A 109 20.80 -21.00 23.50
N ASP A 110 20.04 -21.31 22.42
CA ASP A 110 20.49 -22.29 21.43
C ASP A 110 20.71 -21.64 20.04
N GLY A 111 20.35 -20.36 19.85
CA GLY A 111 20.40 -19.69 18.55
C GLY A 111 19.38 -20.21 17.52
N LEU A 112 18.41 -21.04 17.95
CA LEU A 112 17.47 -21.67 17.04
C LEU A 112 16.48 -20.66 16.46
N PRO A 113 16.21 -20.72 15.15
CA PRO A 113 15.22 -19.84 14.52
C PRO A 113 13.80 -20.27 14.86
N VAL A 114 12.99 -19.30 15.24
CA VAL A 114 11.58 -19.49 15.64
C VAL A 114 10.68 -18.49 14.92
N ALA A 115 9.58 -18.99 14.35
CA ALA A 115 8.58 -18.15 13.71
C ALA A 115 7.66 -17.50 14.75
N LEU A 116 7.72 -16.18 14.82
CA LEU A 116 6.81 -15.37 15.64
C LEU A 116 5.66 -14.91 14.76
N LEU A 117 4.47 -15.44 15.00
CA LEU A 117 3.29 -15.15 14.20
C LEU A 117 2.38 -14.17 14.92
N PRO A 118 1.79 -13.17 14.23
CA PRO A 118 0.78 -12.30 14.81
C PRO A 118 -0.37 -13.10 15.41
N GLY A 119 -0.68 -12.87 16.68
CA GLY A 119 -1.81 -13.50 17.35
C GLY A 119 -3.16 -12.96 16.84
N THR A 120 -4.21 -13.77 16.95
CA THR A 120 -5.56 -13.39 16.49
C THR A 120 -6.14 -12.21 17.27
N VAL A 121 -5.80 -12.07 18.55
CA VAL A 121 -6.36 -11.01 19.43
C VAL A 121 -5.33 -9.90 19.69
N SER A 122 -4.11 -10.22 20.06
CA SER A 122 -3.05 -9.21 20.30
C SER A 122 -1.67 -9.87 20.41
N GLY A 123 -0.62 -9.14 20.03
CA GLY A 123 0.77 -9.56 20.20
C GLY A 123 1.17 -10.69 19.25
N TYR A 124 2.20 -11.40 19.62
CA TYR A 124 2.75 -12.52 18.89
C TYR A 124 2.55 -13.84 19.62
N THR A 125 2.49 -14.91 18.85
CA THR A 125 2.53 -16.30 19.32
C THR A 125 3.66 -17.02 18.60
N TYR A 126 4.27 -18.01 19.24
CA TYR A 126 5.29 -18.85 18.64
C TYR A 126 5.05 -20.31 19.01
N ASN A 127 5.56 -21.21 18.19
CA ASN A 127 5.65 -22.63 18.55
C ASN A 127 7.02 -22.86 19.19
N ASP A 128 7.03 -23.32 20.43
CA ASP A 128 8.29 -23.67 21.09
C ASP A 128 8.89 -24.91 20.40
N PRO A 129 10.08 -24.80 19.82
CA PRO A 129 10.71 -25.93 19.11
C PRO A 129 11.03 -27.13 20.01
N ARG A 130 11.09 -26.93 21.34
CA ARG A 130 11.38 -27.99 22.32
C ARG A 130 10.12 -28.75 22.74
N THR A 131 9.00 -28.02 22.94
CA THR A 131 7.77 -28.62 23.48
C THR A 131 6.70 -28.84 22.41
N GLY A 132 6.83 -28.23 21.21
CA GLY A 132 5.84 -28.23 20.16
C GLY A 132 4.54 -27.50 20.49
N LYS A 133 4.47 -26.78 21.63
CA LYS A 133 3.29 -26.06 22.08
C LYS A 133 3.30 -24.62 21.57
N ARG A 134 2.12 -24.13 21.24
CA ARG A 134 1.95 -22.74 20.84
C ARG A 134 1.78 -21.85 22.07
N GLU A 135 2.71 -20.93 22.27
CA GLU A 135 2.75 -20.01 23.40
C GLU A 135 2.57 -18.56 22.96
N LYS A 136 2.00 -17.75 23.86
CA LYS A 136 1.86 -16.31 23.63
C LYS A 136 3.08 -15.58 24.16
N ILE A 137 3.56 -14.59 23.39
CA ILE A 137 4.71 -13.79 23.78
C ILE A 137 4.26 -12.72 24.78
N ASN A 138 4.85 -12.78 25.97
CA ASN A 138 4.72 -11.85 27.08
C ASN A 138 6.06 -11.16 27.34
N ARG A 139 6.15 -10.30 28.36
CA ARG A 139 7.39 -9.62 28.73
C ARG A 139 8.52 -10.61 29.12
N GLU A 140 8.17 -11.70 29.77
CA GLU A 140 9.13 -12.74 30.20
C GLU A 140 9.61 -13.57 29.00
N THR A 141 8.67 -14.08 28.19
CA THR A 141 9.00 -14.89 27.01
C THR A 141 9.69 -14.06 25.92
N ALA A 142 9.40 -12.75 25.81
CA ALA A 142 10.11 -11.87 24.89
C ALA A 142 11.62 -11.72 25.23
N ALA A 143 12.00 -11.92 26.49
CA ALA A 143 13.40 -11.89 26.93
C ALA A 143 14.21 -13.11 26.48
N LEU A 144 13.56 -14.20 26.07
CA LEU A 144 14.19 -15.42 25.56
C LEU A 144 14.73 -15.27 24.15
N PHE A 145 14.29 -14.24 23.41
CA PHE A 145 14.73 -14.01 22.04
C PHE A 145 15.86 -12.99 21.95
N GLU A 146 16.72 -13.15 20.95
CA GLU A 146 17.76 -12.20 20.62
C GLU A 146 17.14 -10.88 20.13
N ARG A 147 17.95 -9.81 20.14
CA ARG A 147 17.50 -8.52 19.58
C ARG A 147 17.46 -8.54 18.06
N SER A 148 18.32 -9.34 17.44
CA SER A 148 18.33 -9.50 15.98
C SER A 148 17.20 -10.42 15.54
N ALA A 149 16.44 -10.00 14.54
CA ALA A 149 15.36 -10.77 13.96
C ALA A 149 15.16 -10.40 12.49
N ILE A 150 14.42 -11.23 11.75
CA ILE A 150 14.13 -11.02 10.33
C ILE A 150 12.62 -10.83 10.17
N CYS A 151 12.21 -9.71 9.57
CA CYS A 151 10.82 -9.47 9.20
C CYS A 151 10.58 -9.74 7.71
N PHE A 152 9.34 -10.09 7.38
CA PHE A 152 8.91 -10.44 6.03
C PHE A 152 7.82 -9.51 5.55
N TYR A 153 7.85 -9.17 4.27
CA TYR A 153 6.85 -8.35 3.62
C TYR A 153 6.09 -9.16 2.58
N ARG A 154 4.75 -9.04 2.60
CA ARG A 154 3.90 -9.67 1.59
C ARG A 154 4.13 -8.98 0.24
N PRO A 155 4.50 -9.72 -0.82
CA PRO A 155 4.58 -9.15 -2.16
C PRO A 155 3.18 -8.92 -2.75
N LEU A 156 3.10 -8.06 -3.75
CA LEU A 156 1.97 -8.05 -4.66
C LEU A 156 2.00 -9.31 -5.53
N PRO A 157 0.84 -9.86 -5.95
CA PRO A 157 0.80 -11.01 -6.83
C PRO A 157 1.64 -10.81 -8.09
N GLN A 158 2.40 -11.83 -8.49
CA GLN A 158 3.32 -11.77 -9.64
C GLN A 158 2.56 -12.00 -10.98
N LYS A 159 1.50 -11.25 -11.17
CA LYS A 159 0.66 -11.24 -12.38
C LYS A 159 0.30 -9.81 -12.76
N LYS A 160 -0.38 -9.61 -13.89
CA LYS A 160 -1.02 -8.32 -14.23
C LYS A 160 -2.05 -7.97 -13.17
N LEU A 161 -1.92 -6.79 -12.57
CA LEU A 161 -2.76 -6.36 -11.45
C LEU A 161 -3.84 -5.39 -11.91
N GLY A 162 -5.02 -5.53 -11.30
CA GLY A 162 -6.14 -4.60 -11.41
C GLY A 162 -6.55 -4.01 -10.06
N ILE A 163 -7.57 -3.13 -10.06
CA ILE A 163 -8.14 -2.58 -8.81
C ILE A 163 -8.64 -3.70 -7.87
N PRO A 164 -9.33 -4.76 -8.34
CA PRO A 164 -9.76 -5.84 -7.46
C PRO A 164 -8.62 -6.54 -6.73
N ASP A 165 -7.47 -6.73 -7.41
CA ASP A 165 -6.29 -7.34 -6.79
C ASP A 165 -5.70 -6.46 -5.68
N LEU A 166 -5.72 -5.12 -5.88
CA LEU A 166 -5.30 -4.17 -4.85
C LEU A 166 -6.25 -4.17 -3.65
N LEU A 167 -7.57 -4.23 -3.87
CA LEU A 167 -8.55 -4.35 -2.79
C LEU A 167 -8.37 -5.64 -2.00
N LEU A 168 -8.16 -6.77 -2.68
CA LEU A 168 -7.89 -8.05 -2.02
C LEU A 168 -6.57 -8.01 -1.23
N TYR A 169 -5.54 -7.34 -1.77
CA TYR A 169 -4.28 -7.13 -1.06
C TYR A 169 -4.49 -6.29 0.21
N MET A 170 -5.27 -5.20 0.12
CA MET A 170 -5.59 -4.34 1.26
C MET A 170 -6.38 -5.09 2.35
N GLU A 171 -7.38 -5.90 1.95
CA GLU A 171 -8.13 -6.76 2.87
C GLU A 171 -7.21 -7.69 3.67
N ARG A 172 -6.24 -8.30 3.00
CA ARG A 172 -5.26 -9.19 3.64
C ARG A 172 -4.24 -8.47 4.53
N CYS A 173 -4.05 -7.16 4.37
CA CYS A 173 -3.19 -6.34 5.22
C CYS A 173 -3.87 -5.87 6.49
N VAL A 174 -5.22 -5.82 6.51
CA VAL A 174 -6.02 -5.40 7.66
C VAL A 174 -6.48 -6.64 8.42
N SER A 175 -6.17 -6.73 9.72
CA SER A 175 -6.64 -7.84 10.53
C SER A 175 -8.15 -7.72 10.80
N LEU A 176 -8.83 -8.86 10.98
CA LEU A 176 -10.26 -8.87 11.34
C LEU A 176 -10.53 -8.06 12.61
N ARG A 177 -9.61 -8.11 13.57
CA ARG A 177 -9.69 -7.31 14.80
C ARG A 177 -9.67 -5.82 14.51
N ASP A 178 -8.77 -5.38 13.63
CA ASP A 178 -8.66 -3.97 13.26
C ASP A 178 -9.96 -3.48 12.60
N ALA A 179 -10.54 -4.29 11.71
CA ALA A 179 -11.83 -4.00 11.10
C ALA A 179 -12.96 -3.91 12.12
N VAL A 180 -13.04 -4.86 13.06
CA VAL A 180 -14.04 -4.86 14.13
C VAL A 180 -13.88 -3.65 15.04
N THR A 181 -12.67 -3.26 15.41
CA THR A 181 -12.44 -2.09 16.28
C THR A 181 -12.86 -0.78 15.62
N ILE A 182 -12.62 -0.60 14.32
CA ILE A 182 -13.10 0.59 13.58
C ILE A 182 -14.62 0.61 13.52
N VAL A 183 -15.26 -0.52 13.20
CA VAL A 183 -16.71 -0.62 13.13
C VAL A 183 -17.33 -0.34 14.49
N ALA A 184 -16.79 -0.92 15.56
CA ALA A 184 -17.23 -0.68 16.93
C ALA A 184 -17.07 0.79 17.33
N ALA A 185 -15.95 1.42 17.00
CA ALA A 185 -15.71 2.84 17.28
C ALA A 185 -16.68 3.74 16.48
N ALA A 186 -16.94 3.44 15.20
CA ALA A 186 -17.90 4.19 14.39
C ALA A 186 -19.33 4.06 14.96
N LEU A 187 -19.72 2.85 15.36
CA LEU A 187 -21.00 2.61 15.99
C LEU A 187 -21.12 3.36 17.32
N ALA A 188 -20.08 3.33 18.16
CA ALA A 188 -20.05 4.05 19.43
C ALA A 188 -20.22 5.56 19.24
N VAL A 189 -19.51 6.19 18.28
CA VAL A 189 -19.70 7.60 17.94
C VAL A 189 -21.16 7.89 17.58
N THR A 190 -21.77 7.05 16.74
CA THR A 190 -23.15 7.23 16.30
C THR A 190 -24.13 7.03 17.44
N LEU A 191 -23.94 6.01 18.29
CA LEU A 191 -24.79 5.75 19.45
C LEU A 191 -24.77 6.90 20.46
N VAL A 192 -23.58 7.45 20.77
CA VAL A 192 -23.46 8.63 21.61
C VAL A 192 -24.11 9.85 20.93
N GLY A 193 -23.94 10.00 19.61
CA GLY A 193 -24.60 11.03 18.83
C GLY A 193 -26.13 10.97 18.90
N LEU A 194 -26.74 9.75 19.01
CA LEU A 194 -28.20 9.58 19.17
C LEU A 194 -28.74 10.15 20.50
N ILE A 195 -27.88 10.40 21.47
CA ILE A 195 -28.27 10.98 22.77
C ILE A 195 -28.56 12.49 22.60
N MET A 196 -27.82 13.19 21.73
CA MET A 196 -27.90 14.64 21.58
C MET A 196 -29.31 15.15 21.19
N PRO A 197 -30.02 14.59 20.21
CA PRO A 197 -31.38 15.01 19.90
C PRO A 197 -32.36 14.77 21.05
N ARG A 198 -32.15 13.73 21.86
CA ARG A 198 -32.99 13.45 23.04
C ARG A 198 -32.80 14.51 24.13
N ILE A 199 -31.54 14.89 24.38
CA ILE A 199 -31.22 15.97 25.33
C ILE A 199 -31.79 17.30 24.83
N THR A 200 -31.65 17.60 23.52
CA THR A 200 -32.23 18.79 22.91
C THR A 200 -33.76 18.84 23.13
N ARG A 201 -34.45 17.70 22.98
CA ARG A 201 -35.88 17.61 23.26
C ARG A 201 -36.22 17.88 24.74
N ALA A 202 -35.43 17.34 25.65
CA ALA A 202 -35.63 17.55 27.09
C ALA A 202 -35.36 19.01 27.48
N LEU A 203 -34.34 19.62 26.88
CA LEU A 203 -34.00 21.03 27.10
C LEU A 203 -35.12 21.97 26.62
N THR A 204 -35.58 21.79 25.36
CA THR A 204 -36.54 22.71 24.72
C THR A 204 -38.01 22.45 25.11
N GLY A 205 -38.30 21.37 25.80
CA GLY A 205 -39.63 21.04 26.36
C GLY A 205 -39.64 21.25 27.89
N PRO A 206 -39.60 20.16 28.67
CA PRO A 206 -39.86 20.22 30.12
C PRO A 206 -38.98 21.20 30.90
N VAL A 207 -37.72 21.39 30.48
CA VAL A 207 -36.78 22.25 31.23
C VAL A 207 -37.06 23.71 30.97
N LEU A 208 -37.26 24.08 29.69
CA LEU A 208 -37.56 25.47 29.31
C LEU A 208 -38.95 25.87 29.86
N GLU A 209 -39.94 24.99 29.78
CA GLU A 209 -41.30 25.21 30.31
C GLU A 209 -41.32 25.35 31.86
N SER A 210 -40.42 24.64 32.55
CA SER A 210 -40.35 24.71 34.01
C SER A 210 -39.79 26.03 34.55
N GLY A 211 -39.06 26.79 33.74
CA GLY A 211 -38.39 28.05 34.11
C GLY A 211 -37.31 27.90 35.20
N ARG A 212 -36.88 26.68 35.54
CA ARG A 212 -35.90 26.40 36.62
C ARG A 212 -34.48 26.49 36.11
N ALA A 213 -33.71 27.44 36.62
CA ALA A 213 -32.30 27.62 36.27
C ALA A 213 -31.42 26.43 36.61
N ASP A 214 -31.69 25.73 37.73
CA ASP A 214 -30.92 24.56 38.13
C ASP A 214 -31.02 23.41 37.13
N ALA A 215 -32.23 23.18 36.60
CA ALA A 215 -32.47 22.17 35.58
C ALA A 215 -31.78 22.51 34.25
N LEU A 216 -31.77 23.81 33.91
CA LEU A 216 -31.07 24.31 32.72
C LEU A 216 -29.56 24.07 32.81
N ILE A 217 -28.95 24.42 33.96
CA ILE A 217 -27.52 24.20 34.20
C ILE A 217 -27.19 22.69 34.13
N GLY A 218 -28.01 21.85 34.78
CA GLY A 218 -27.81 20.38 34.76
C GLY A 218 -27.82 19.80 33.35
N ILE A 219 -28.79 20.19 32.51
CA ILE A 219 -28.85 19.73 31.11
C ILE A 219 -27.70 20.33 30.27
N ALA A 220 -27.32 21.58 30.46
CA ALA A 220 -26.19 22.18 29.76
C ALA A 220 -24.88 21.42 30.05
N ILE A 221 -24.63 21.07 31.32
CA ILE A 221 -23.48 20.23 31.70
C ILE A 221 -23.56 18.86 31.01
N CYS A 222 -24.73 18.22 31.01
CA CYS A 222 -24.95 16.94 30.35
C CYS A 222 -24.66 17.02 28.84
N MET A 223 -25.11 18.08 28.15
CA MET A 223 -24.82 18.33 26.73
C MET A 223 -23.31 18.47 26.47
N ILE A 224 -22.61 19.23 27.33
CA ILE A 224 -21.15 19.39 27.23
C ILE A 224 -20.46 18.02 27.43
N CYS A 225 -20.84 17.25 28.46
CA CYS A 225 -20.26 15.94 28.71
C CYS A 225 -20.48 14.96 27.55
N VAL A 226 -21.69 14.90 26.99
CA VAL A 226 -22.00 14.03 25.84
C VAL A 226 -21.24 14.48 24.59
N SER A 227 -21.18 15.79 24.32
CA SER A 227 -20.42 16.33 23.19
C SER A 227 -18.93 16.03 23.33
N LEU A 228 -18.37 16.22 24.51
CA LEU A 228 -16.96 15.93 24.80
C LEU A 228 -16.67 14.43 24.65
N SER A 229 -17.55 13.58 25.19
CA SER A 229 -17.43 12.11 25.05
C SER A 229 -17.49 11.68 23.59
N ALA A 230 -18.42 12.23 22.79
CA ALA A 230 -18.51 11.95 21.37
C ALA A 230 -17.22 12.36 20.63
N GLN A 231 -16.67 13.53 20.97
CA GLN A 231 -15.43 14.03 20.36
C GLN A 231 -14.22 13.18 20.76
N LEU A 232 -14.11 12.77 22.02
CA LEU A 232 -13.03 11.87 22.48
C LEU A 232 -13.09 10.51 21.75
N ILE A 233 -14.27 9.90 21.64
CA ILE A 233 -14.43 8.63 20.91
C ILE A 233 -14.11 8.83 19.43
N SER A 234 -14.52 9.94 18.83
CA SER A 234 -14.19 10.28 17.44
C SER A 234 -12.68 10.45 17.25
N SER A 235 -11.99 11.08 18.19
CA SER A 235 -10.52 11.22 18.17
C SER A 235 -9.83 9.87 18.27
N VAL A 236 -10.28 8.97 19.15
CA VAL A 236 -9.77 7.60 19.25
C VAL A 236 -10.00 6.84 17.93
N LYS A 237 -11.20 6.95 17.33
CA LYS A 237 -11.50 6.38 16.01
C LYS A 237 -10.52 6.88 14.95
N SER A 238 -10.27 8.20 14.91
CA SER A 238 -9.33 8.82 13.96
C SER A 238 -7.90 8.32 14.14
N LEU A 239 -7.44 8.16 15.39
CA LEU A 239 -6.12 7.58 15.69
C LEU A 239 -6.00 6.13 15.22
N ILE A 240 -7.03 5.30 15.46
CA ILE A 240 -7.07 3.91 14.98
C ILE A 240 -7.02 3.89 13.44
N GLN A 241 -7.82 4.72 12.80
CA GLN A 241 -7.85 4.83 11.34
C GLN A 241 -6.51 5.28 10.75
N SER A 242 -5.87 6.29 11.36
CA SER A 242 -4.55 6.78 10.96
C SER A 242 -3.48 5.69 11.11
N ARG A 243 -3.49 4.97 12.24
CA ARG A 243 -2.58 3.85 12.48
C ARG A 243 -2.73 2.75 11.41
N LEU A 244 -3.96 2.37 11.08
CA LEU A 244 -4.21 1.36 10.05
C LEU A 244 -3.83 1.84 8.65
N ASN A 245 -4.09 3.10 8.33
CA ASN A 245 -3.65 3.68 7.06
C ASN A 245 -2.11 3.69 6.95
N THR A 246 -1.40 4.02 8.01
CA THR A 246 0.08 3.95 8.05
C THR A 246 0.57 2.51 7.87
N LYS A 247 -0.05 1.56 8.56
CA LYS A 247 0.26 0.12 8.44
C LYS A 247 0.07 -0.37 7.00
N LEU A 248 -1.06 -0.02 6.38
CA LEU A 248 -1.35 -0.33 4.99
C LEU A 248 -0.34 0.33 4.05
N SER A 249 -0.08 1.62 4.22
CA SER A 249 0.86 2.38 3.39
C SER A 249 2.27 1.78 3.43
N LEU A 250 2.77 1.39 4.59
CA LEU A 250 4.07 0.71 4.72
C LEU A 250 4.09 -0.63 3.95
N GLY A 251 3.04 -1.44 4.09
CA GLY A 251 2.91 -2.70 3.36
C GLY A 251 2.88 -2.50 1.84
N VAL A 252 2.06 -1.54 1.39
CA VAL A 252 1.95 -1.19 -0.04
C VAL A 252 3.28 -0.66 -0.57
N GLN A 253 3.94 0.27 0.13
CA GLN A 253 5.23 0.81 -0.31
C GLN A 253 6.30 -0.27 -0.43
N ALA A 254 6.42 -1.14 0.59
CA ALA A 254 7.36 -2.25 0.54
C ALA A 254 7.08 -3.18 -0.65
N SER A 255 5.83 -3.61 -0.82
CA SER A 255 5.43 -4.50 -1.92
C SER A 255 5.59 -3.85 -3.30
N MET A 256 5.45 -2.51 -3.39
CA MET A 256 5.67 -1.76 -4.62
C MET A 256 7.15 -1.70 -5.01
N ILE A 257 8.04 -1.47 -4.05
CA ILE A 257 9.49 -1.50 -4.30
C ILE A 257 9.92 -2.91 -4.70
N MET A 258 9.41 -3.95 -4.01
CA MET A 258 9.67 -5.34 -4.37
C MET A 258 9.24 -5.64 -5.81
N ARG A 259 8.01 -5.20 -6.19
CA ARG A 259 7.52 -5.36 -7.56
C ARG A 259 8.36 -4.57 -8.55
N LEU A 260 8.76 -3.32 -8.22
CA LEU A 260 9.64 -2.53 -9.09
C LEU A 260 10.94 -3.28 -9.39
N LEU A 261 11.56 -3.86 -8.37
CA LEU A 261 12.80 -4.62 -8.51
C LEU A 261 12.62 -5.94 -9.28
N SER A 262 11.41 -6.48 -9.33
CA SER A 262 11.09 -7.69 -10.10
C SER A 262 10.72 -7.44 -11.57
N LEU A 263 10.64 -6.16 -12.00
CA LEU A 263 10.30 -5.84 -13.39
C LEU A 263 11.53 -5.99 -14.32
N PRO A 264 11.32 -6.40 -15.58
CA PRO A 264 12.41 -6.61 -16.52
C PRO A 264 13.15 -5.32 -16.86
N ALA A 265 14.45 -5.44 -17.16
CA ALA A 265 15.32 -4.31 -17.51
C ALA A 265 14.77 -3.44 -18.66
N SER A 266 14.03 -4.04 -19.60
CA SER A 266 13.37 -3.35 -20.71
C SER A 266 12.31 -2.34 -20.24
N PHE A 267 11.67 -2.57 -19.09
CA PHE A 267 10.70 -1.65 -18.50
C PHE A 267 11.35 -0.33 -18.07
N PHE A 268 12.53 -0.39 -17.46
CA PHE A 268 13.23 0.79 -16.94
C PHE A 268 13.73 1.74 -18.04
N ARG A 269 13.89 1.26 -19.27
CA ARG A 269 14.28 2.12 -20.41
C ARG A 269 13.16 3.01 -20.91
N LYS A 270 11.91 2.63 -20.67
CA LYS A 270 10.73 3.36 -21.16
C LYS A 270 10.42 4.61 -20.33
N TYR A 271 10.90 4.68 -19.10
CA TYR A 271 10.53 5.71 -18.13
C TYR A 271 11.77 6.33 -17.47
N SER A 272 11.70 7.62 -17.16
CA SER A 272 12.72 8.28 -16.36
C SER A 272 12.64 7.83 -14.88
N PRO A 273 13.74 7.89 -14.11
CA PRO A 273 13.72 7.55 -12.67
C PRO A 273 12.69 8.35 -11.86
N GLY A 274 12.52 9.64 -12.16
CA GLY A 274 11.51 10.50 -11.52
C GLY A 274 10.08 10.06 -11.84
N GLU A 275 9.83 9.66 -13.07
CA GLU A 275 8.54 9.14 -13.51
C GLU A 275 8.21 7.79 -12.84
N LEU A 276 9.17 6.87 -12.74
CA LEU A 276 9.03 5.61 -12.04
C LEU A 276 8.68 5.81 -10.56
N LYS A 277 9.37 6.74 -9.88
CA LYS A 277 9.06 7.13 -8.52
C LYS A 277 7.61 7.63 -8.40
N SER A 278 7.20 8.56 -9.26
CA SER A 278 5.84 9.11 -9.27
C SER A 278 4.79 8.03 -9.49
N ARG A 279 4.99 7.14 -10.45
CA ARG A 279 4.09 6.01 -10.76
C ARG A 279 4.00 5.02 -9.61
N SER A 280 5.11 4.71 -8.95
CA SER A 280 5.11 3.87 -7.75
C SER A 280 4.34 4.51 -6.60
N MET A 281 4.53 5.82 -6.37
CA MET A 281 3.80 6.55 -5.33
C MET A 281 2.30 6.64 -5.62
N SER A 282 1.89 6.68 -6.89
CA SER A 282 0.47 6.73 -7.29
C SER A 282 -0.30 5.49 -6.82
N VAL A 283 0.32 4.30 -6.79
CA VAL A 283 -0.33 3.09 -6.27
C VAL A 283 -0.59 3.21 -4.77
N ASN A 284 0.40 3.71 -4.00
CA ASN A 284 0.20 3.94 -2.56
C ASN A 284 -0.89 4.99 -2.30
N GLN A 285 -0.93 6.06 -3.09
CA GLN A 285 -1.98 7.08 -3.04
C GLN A 285 -3.35 6.47 -3.33
N LEU A 286 -3.45 5.63 -4.37
CA LEU A 286 -4.67 4.90 -4.73
C LEU A 286 -5.19 4.04 -3.57
N CYS A 287 -4.31 3.22 -2.97
CA CYS A 287 -4.66 2.38 -1.83
C CYS A 287 -5.11 3.21 -0.61
N SER A 288 -4.41 4.30 -0.28
CA SER A 288 -4.78 5.18 0.83
C SER A 288 -6.13 5.88 0.60
N MET A 289 -6.42 6.29 -0.64
CA MET A 289 -7.72 6.87 -1.00
C MET A 289 -8.85 5.83 -0.87
N LEU A 290 -8.66 4.64 -1.42
CA LEU A 290 -9.64 3.54 -1.32
C LEU A 290 -9.91 3.19 0.15
N PHE A 291 -8.86 3.07 0.96
CA PHE A 291 -8.99 2.83 2.41
C PHE A 291 -9.77 3.94 3.11
N GLY A 292 -9.43 5.21 2.85
CA GLY A 292 -10.11 6.37 3.41
C GLY A 292 -11.60 6.42 3.03
N MET A 293 -11.94 6.10 1.78
CA MET A 293 -13.32 6.04 1.31
C MET A 293 -14.12 4.95 2.03
N ILE A 294 -13.56 3.74 2.15
CA ILE A 294 -14.26 2.59 2.74
C ILE A 294 -14.37 2.76 4.26
N MET A 295 -13.25 2.92 4.95
CA MET A 295 -13.19 2.90 6.41
C MET A 295 -13.56 4.25 7.05
N GLY A 296 -13.34 5.35 6.36
CA GLY A 296 -13.70 6.69 6.85
C GLY A 296 -15.15 7.04 6.57
N THR A 297 -15.46 7.24 5.31
CA THR A 297 -16.72 7.88 4.91
C THR A 297 -17.87 6.88 4.76
N ALA A 298 -17.67 5.77 4.05
CA ALA A 298 -18.74 4.81 3.82
C ALA A 298 -19.28 4.21 5.13
N LEU A 299 -18.38 3.82 6.04
CA LEU A 299 -18.74 3.26 7.34
C LEU A 299 -19.50 4.29 8.19
N THR A 300 -19.03 5.55 8.24
CA THR A 300 -19.70 6.62 8.98
C THR A 300 -21.08 6.92 8.41
N SER A 301 -21.22 6.95 7.08
CA SER A 301 -22.51 7.17 6.42
C SER A 301 -23.50 6.04 6.68
N LEU A 302 -23.02 4.79 6.67
CA LEU A 302 -23.87 3.63 6.97
C LEU A 302 -24.38 3.67 8.41
N THR A 303 -23.52 3.94 9.39
CA THR A 303 -23.95 4.04 10.80
C THR A 303 -24.90 5.22 11.04
N SER A 304 -24.78 6.29 10.27
CA SER A 304 -25.63 7.48 10.37
C SER A 304 -27.08 7.24 9.92
N LEU A 305 -27.38 6.15 9.21
CA LEU A 305 -28.75 5.74 8.90
C LEU A 305 -29.58 5.50 10.16
N LEU A 306 -28.96 5.24 11.30
CA LEU A 306 -29.64 5.12 12.59
C LEU A 306 -30.39 6.41 12.98
N TYR A 307 -29.94 7.59 12.50
CA TYR A 307 -30.65 8.85 12.73
C TYR A 307 -32.02 8.92 12.04
N VAL A 308 -32.23 8.17 10.95
CA VAL A 308 -33.53 8.08 10.27
C VAL A 308 -34.59 7.56 11.24
N GLY A 309 -34.25 6.53 12.04
CA GLY A 309 -35.16 6.00 13.06
C GLY A 309 -35.58 7.04 14.11
N GLN A 310 -34.71 7.99 14.46
CA GLN A 310 -35.05 9.09 15.37
C GLN A 310 -35.98 10.12 14.72
N ILE A 311 -35.78 10.43 13.44
CA ILE A 311 -36.62 11.34 12.67
C ILE A 311 -38.06 10.82 12.65
N PHE A 312 -38.26 9.52 12.40
CA PHE A 312 -39.59 8.87 12.49
C PHE A 312 -40.23 9.01 13.86
N ARG A 313 -39.44 8.92 14.92
CA ARG A 313 -39.95 8.98 16.30
C ARG A 313 -40.31 10.39 16.76
N PHE A 314 -39.58 11.42 16.33
CA PHE A 314 -39.79 12.79 16.79
C PHE A 314 -40.83 13.55 15.99
N ALA A 315 -40.82 13.37 14.68
CA ALA A 315 -41.72 14.12 13.77
C ALA A 315 -42.14 13.28 12.56
N PRO A 316 -43.08 12.33 12.69
CA PRO A 316 -43.49 11.45 11.57
C PRO A 316 -43.96 12.21 10.35
N ALA A 317 -44.66 13.34 10.53
CA ALA A 317 -45.18 14.16 9.45
C ALA A 317 -44.06 14.84 8.63
N LEU A 318 -42.84 15.03 9.19
CA LEU A 318 -41.71 15.64 8.48
C LEU A 318 -40.80 14.62 7.80
N VAL A 319 -41.04 13.32 7.96
CA VAL A 319 -40.20 12.27 7.38
C VAL A 319 -40.17 12.38 5.86
N VAL A 320 -41.33 12.40 5.21
CA VAL A 320 -41.41 12.47 3.74
C VAL A 320 -40.80 13.77 3.20
N PRO A 321 -41.15 14.96 3.72
CA PRO A 321 -40.54 16.21 3.28
C PRO A 321 -39.01 16.22 3.49
N SER A 322 -38.54 15.75 4.64
CA SER A 322 -37.10 15.72 4.93
C SER A 322 -36.33 14.78 3.99
N LEU A 323 -36.87 13.61 3.65
CA LEU A 323 -36.27 12.69 2.69
C LEU A 323 -36.24 13.28 1.28
N ILE A 324 -37.31 13.98 0.84
CA ILE A 324 -37.32 14.68 -0.46
C ILE A 324 -36.21 15.73 -0.50
N ILE A 325 -36.05 16.53 0.57
CA ILE A 325 -34.98 17.54 0.66
C ILE A 325 -33.61 16.90 0.63
N VAL A 326 -33.41 15.80 1.36
CA VAL A 326 -32.16 15.03 1.32
C VAL A 326 -31.84 14.58 -0.10
N ILE A 327 -32.82 13.99 -0.80
CA ILE A 327 -32.67 13.56 -2.20
C ILE A 327 -32.28 14.72 -3.10
N VAL A 328 -33.00 15.85 -3.01
CA VAL A 328 -32.69 17.06 -3.80
C VAL A 328 -31.28 17.55 -3.54
N THR A 329 -30.87 17.61 -2.27
CA THR A 329 -29.50 18.04 -1.88
C THR A 329 -28.45 17.06 -2.38
N VAL A 330 -28.68 15.76 -2.27
CA VAL A 330 -27.77 14.72 -2.77
C VAL A 330 -27.64 14.79 -4.29
N VAL A 331 -28.77 14.93 -5.02
CA VAL A 331 -28.75 15.07 -6.48
C VAL A 331 -27.97 16.32 -6.90
N PHE A 332 -28.25 17.46 -6.26
CA PHE A 332 -27.48 18.69 -6.51
C PHE A 332 -25.98 18.48 -6.23
N SER A 333 -25.65 17.84 -5.11
CA SER A 333 -24.26 17.57 -4.74
C SER A 333 -23.55 16.63 -5.74
N ILE A 334 -24.24 15.60 -6.24
CA ILE A 334 -23.72 14.71 -7.29
C ILE A 334 -23.47 15.51 -8.59
N VAL A 335 -24.44 16.32 -9.04
CA VAL A 335 -24.28 17.16 -10.24
C VAL A 335 -23.10 18.12 -10.07
N SER A 336 -23.00 18.77 -8.91
CA SER A 336 -21.88 19.67 -8.59
C SER A 336 -20.54 18.92 -8.64
N THR A 337 -20.47 17.74 -8.06
CA THR A 337 -19.27 16.90 -8.07
C THR A 337 -18.89 16.50 -9.50
N LEU A 338 -19.83 16.10 -10.34
CA LEU A 338 -19.56 15.76 -11.75
C LEU A 338 -18.96 16.93 -12.54
N VAL A 339 -19.43 18.15 -12.29
CA VAL A 339 -18.83 19.35 -12.90
C VAL A 339 -17.43 19.60 -12.37
N GLN A 340 -17.22 19.49 -11.05
CA GLN A 340 -15.91 19.65 -10.42
C GLN A 340 -14.88 18.64 -10.95
N ILE A 341 -15.31 17.40 -11.21
CA ILE A 341 -14.45 16.35 -11.79
C ILE A 341 -13.83 16.80 -13.11
N LYS A 342 -14.64 17.36 -14.03
CA LYS A 342 -14.11 17.83 -15.32
C LYS A 342 -13.04 18.90 -15.17
N ILE A 343 -13.24 19.80 -14.22
CA ILE A 343 -12.32 20.91 -13.97
C ILE A 343 -11.04 20.40 -13.27
N ASN A 344 -11.19 19.57 -12.25
CA ASN A 344 -10.07 18.95 -11.57
C ASN A 344 -9.20 18.13 -12.54
N ARG A 345 -9.82 17.38 -13.47
CA ARG A 345 -9.08 16.64 -14.51
C ARG A 345 -8.24 17.58 -15.38
N LYS A 346 -8.82 18.71 -15.83
CA LYS A 346 -8.08 19.72 -16.59
C LYS A 346 -6.93 20.35 -15.78
N GLN A 347 -7.18 20.66 -14.50
CA GLN A 347 -6.14 21.17 -13.59
C GLN A 347 -5.01 20.16 -13.39
N MET A 348 -5.32 18.88 -13.22
CA MET A 348 -4.31 17.82 -13.08
C MET A 348 -3.46 17.67 -14.34
N ASP A 349 -4.06 17.73 -15.54
CA ASP A 349 -3.33 17.67 -16.82
C ASP A 349 -2.36 18.86 -16.96
N LEU A 350 -2.83 20.08 -16.64
CA LEU A 350 -1.98 21.27 -16.67
C LEU A 350 -0.87 21.20 -15.61
N ALA A 351 -1.17 20.75 -14.40
CA ALA A 351 -0.17 20.57 -13.34
C ALA A 351 0.89 19.52 -13.73
N ALA A 352 0.49 18.45 -14.40
CA ALA A 352 1.44 17.44 -14.91
C ALA A 352 2.37 18.02 -15.99
N LYS A 353 1.84 18.80 -16.93
CA LYS A 353 2.63 19.49 -17.95
C LYS A 353 3.60 20.52 -17.34
N GLU A 354 3.13 21.31 -16.39
CA GLU A 354 3.94 22.30 -15.66
C GLU A 354 5.05 21.60 -14.87
N SER A 355 4.74 20.55 -14.14
CA SER A 355 5.72 19.77 -13.38
C SER A 355 6.77 19.12 -14.29
N GLY A 356 6.36 18.55 -15.43
CA GLY A 356 7.27 18.01 -16.43
C GLY A 356 8.21 19.07 -17.00
N MET A 357 7.70 20.28 -17.28
CA MET A 357 8.53 21.40 -17.73
C MET A 357 9.48 21.88 -16.64
N SER A 358 9.01 22.04 -15.40
CA SER A 358 9.85 22.40 -14.25
C SER A 358 10.99 21.41 -14.05
N TYR A 359 10.74 20.12 -14.15
CA TYR A 359 11.78 19.09 -14.12
C TYR A 359 12.81 19.25 -15.25
N ALA A 360 12.33 19.47 -16.49
CA ALA A 360 13.21 19.68 -17.64
C ALA A 360 14.07 20.94 -17.49
N LEU A 361 13.54 22.00 -16.87
CA LEU A 361 14.28 23.24 -16.57
C LEU A 361 15.40 23.01 -15.54
N ILE A 362 15.08 22.29 -14.47
CA ILE A 362 16.05 21.99 -13.39
C ILE A 362 17.19 21.12 -13.95
N THR A 363 16.86 20.06 -14.68
CA THR A 363 17.86 19.15 -15.26
C THR A 363 18.67 19.76 -16.40
N GLY A 364 18.06 20.69 -17.15
CA GLY A 364 18.67 21.41 -18.26
C GLY A 364 19.31 22.75 -17.91
N VAL A 365 19.37 23.14 -16.62
CA VAL A 365 19.78 24.48 -16.19
C VAL A 365 21.15 24.94 -16.73
N GLN A 366 22.12 24.02 -16.80
CA GLN A 366 23.45 24.33 -17.36
C GLN A 366 23.38 24.73 -18.84
N LYS A 367 22.60 23.98 -19.64
CA LYS A 367 22.41 24.27 -21.07
C LYS A 367 21.65 25.59 -21.26
N ILE A 368 20.66 25.87 -20.44
CA ILE A 368 19.86 27.11 -20.45
C ILE A 368 20.77 28.32 -20.18
N LYS A 369 21.62 28.22 -19.14
CA LYS A 369 22.57 29.27 -18.78
C LYS A 369 23.63 29.50 -19.86
N LEU A 370 24.19 28.43 -20.40
CA LEU A 370 25.16 28.52 -21.48
C LEU A 370 24.59 29.17 -22.76
N ALA A 371 23.28 28.96 -23.01
CA ALA A 371 22.58 29.54 -24.16
C ALA A 371 22.00 30.94 -23.90
N GLY A 372 22.10 31.50 -22.66
CA GLY A 372 21.48 32.77 -22.25
C GLY A 372 19.96 32.80 -22.46
N ALA A 373 19.30 31.62 -22.34
CA ALA A 373 17.91 31.44 -22.73
C ALA A 373 16.91 31.55 -21.54
N GLU A 374 17.35 32.01 -20.37
CA GLU A 374 16.56 32.03 -19.12
C GLU A 374 15.21 32.73 -19.29
N LYS A 375 15.19 33.91 -19.87
CA LYS A 375 13.96 34.69 -20.09
C LYS A 375 12.95 33.97 -20.98
N ARG A 376 13.44 33.31 -22.07
CA ARG A 376 12.59 32.58 -23.02
C ARG A 376 11.97 31.36 -22.38
N VAL A 377 12.76 30.64 -21.61
CA VAL A 377 12.33 29.42 -20.92
C VAL A 377 11.37 29.74 -19.79
N PHE A 378 11.65 30.79 -19.02
CA PHE A 378 10.73 31.29 -17.99
C PHE A 378 9.38 31.72 -18.59
N ALA A 379 9.38 32.46 -19.70
CA ALA A 379 8.14 32.86 -20.36
C ALA A 379 7.30 31.66 -20.82
N ARG A 380 7.96 30.58 -21.29
CA ARG A 380 7.27 29.35 -21.69
C ARG A 380 6.68 28.59 -20.48
N TRP A 381 7.43 28.50 -19.38
CA TRP A 381 6.93 27.93 -18.13
C TRP A 381 5.77 28.75 -17.56
N LEU A 382 5.91 30.08 -17.55
CA LEU A 382 4.87 30.99 -17.06
C LEU A 382 3.56 30.85 -17.86
N GLY A 383 3.64 30.60 -19.17
CA GLY A 383 2.46 30.32 -19.98
C GLY A 383 1.68 29.09 -19.53
N LEU A 384 2.37 27.97 -19.25
CA LEU A 384 1.74 26.77 -18.71
C LEU A 384 1.20 26.97 -17.30
N TYR A 385 1.97 27.65 -16.44
CA TYR A 385 1.55 27.95 -15.08
C TYR A 385 0.30 28.86 -15.06
N ALA A 386 0.25 29.87 -15.93
CA ALA A 386 -0.86 30.82 -16.01
C ALA A 386 -2.19 30.14 -16.36
N GLU A 387 -2.19 29.15 -17.27
CA GLU A 387 -3.41 28.40 -17.61
C GLU A 387 -3.95 27.63 -16.41
N GLY A 388 -3.08 26.99 -15.62
CA GLY A 388 -3.45 26.29 -14.39
C GLY A 388 -3.92 27.25 -13.28
N ALA A 389 -3.21 28.36 -13.13
CA ALA A 389 -3.53 29.42 -12.16
C ALA A 389 -4.87 30.10 -12.49
N GLU A 390 -5.19 30.32 -13.76
CA GLU A 390 -6.46 30.87 -14.21
C GLU A 390 -7.64 30.00 -13.75
N LEU A 391 -7.56 28.67 -13.94
CA LEU A 391 -8.60 27.74 -13.50
C LEU A 391 -8.76 27.71 -11.97
N THR A 392 -7.71 28.00 -11.22
CA THR A 392 -7.74 28.05 -9.75
C THR A 392 -8.31 29.37 -9.26
N TYR A 393 -7.83 30.49 -9.81
CA TYR A 393 -8.23 31.84 -9.40
C TYR A 393 -9.60 32.24 -9.97
N ASN A 394 -9.88 31.86 -11.21
CA ASN A 394 -11.11 32.20 -11.93
C ASN A 394 -11.84 30.95 -12.44
N PRO A 395 -12.28 30.03 -11.55
CA PRO A 395 -12.99 28.83 -11.97
C PRO A 395 -14.32 29.19 -12.67
N PRO A 396 -14.92 28.30 -13.47
CA PRO A 396 -16.20 28.50 -14.11
C PRO A 396 -17.28 28.99 -13.14
N LEU A 397 -18.19 29.82 -13.63
CA LEU A 397 -19.23 30.47 -12.83
C LEU A 397 -19.99 29.50 -11.93
N PHE A 398 -20.29 28.29 -12.41
CA PHE A 398 -20.97 27.28 -11.62
C PHE A 398 -20.23 26.91 -10.33
N ILE A 399 -18.89 26.79 -10.37
CA ILE A 399 -18.11 26.49 -9.15
C ILE A 399 -18.09 27.67 -8.20
N LYS A 400 -17.98 28.91 -8.72
CA LYS A 400 -18.00 30.11 -7.88
C LYS A 400 -19.31 30.26 -7.10
N ILE A 401 -20.45 29.97 -7.74
CA ILE A 401 -21.77 30.11 -7.13
C ILE A 401 -22.26 28.86 -6.41
N ASN A 402 -21.54 27.73 -6.54
CA ASN A 402 -21.94 26.43 -5.95
C ASN A 402 -22.16 26.53 -4.43
N GLY A 403 -21.28 27.22 -3.72
CA GLY A 403 -21.44 27.47 -2.29
C GLY A 403 -22.69 28.27 -1.95
N VAL A 404 -22.99 29.29 -2.77
CA VAL A 404 -24.18 30.13 -2.61
C VAL A 404 -25.45 29.33 -2.87
N ILE A 405 -25.47 28.49 -3.93
CA ILE A 405 -26.62 27.62 -4.23
C ILE A 405 -26.83 26.61 -3.10
N SER A 406 -25.74 25.97 -2.59
CA SER A 406 -25.84 25.06 -1.46
C SER A 406 -26.43 25.72 -0.21
N LEU A 407 -26.00 26.93 0.08
CA LEU A 407 -26.53 27.73 1.18
C LEU A 407 -27.99 28.04 0.97
N ALA A 408 -28.38 28.48 -0.24
CA ALA A 408 -29.77 28.76 -0.58
C ALA A 408 -30.67 27.52 -0.45
N ILE A 409 -30.21 26.36 -0.94
CA ILE A 409 -30.93 25.08 -0.76
C ILE A 409 -31.10 24.79 0.74
N SER A 410 -30.08 24.97 1.55
CA SER A 410 -30.13 24.75 3.01
C SER A 410 -31.14 25.69 3.69
N LEU A 411 -31.12 26.97 3.35
CA LEU A 411 -32.04 27.96 3.90
C LEU A 411 -33.48 27.68 3.51
N ILE A 412 -33.75 27.44 2.22
CA ILE A 412 -35.09 27.10 1.72
C ILE A 412 -35.57 25.82 2.40
N SER A 413 -34.71 24.81 2.54
CA SER A 413 -35.03 23.55 3.22
C SER A 413 -35.45 23.76 4.66
N ASN A 414 -34.73 24.59 5.41
CA ASN A 414 -35.08 24.91 6.79
C ASN A 414 -36.43 25.66 6.87
N ILE A 415 -36.68 26.63 5.97
CA ILE A 415 -37.94 27.37 5.92
C ILE A 415 -39.10 26.43 5.62
N VAL A 416 -38.95 25.54 4.63
CA VAL A 416 -39.99 24.56 4.26
C VAL A 416 -40.30 23.60 5.39
N LEU A 417 -39.24 23.05 6.04
CA LEU A 417 -39.43 22.15 7.19
C LEU A 417 -40.09 22.86 8.35
N TYR A 418 -39.72 24.11 8.64
CA TYR A 418 -40.36 24.91 9.67
C TYR A 418 -41.84 25.17 9.36
N PHE A 419 -42.15 25.60 8.15
CA PHE A 419 -43.55 25.83 7.71
C PHE A 419 -44.39 24.57 7.85
N LEU A 420 -43.87 23.43 7.40
CA LEU A 420 -44.59 22.15 7.50
C LEU A 420 -44.73 21.68 8.95
N ALA A 421 -43.75 21.95 9.81
CA ALA A 421 -43.85 21.65 11.24
C ALA A 421 -44.96 22.41 11.92
N VAL A 422 -45.09 23.73 11.62
CA VAL A 422 -46.17 24.58 12.13
C VAL A 422 -47.54 24.06 11.62
N ARG A 423 -47.64 23.77 10.33
CA ARG A 423 -48.88 23.27 9.72
C ARG A 423 -49.30 21.90 10.27
N SER A 424 -48.37 21.05 10.61
CA SER A 424 -48.59 19.71 11.16
C SER A 424 -48.76 19.71 12.69
N ASN A 425 -48.81 20.89 13.32
CA ASN A 425 -48.99 21.05 14.77
C ASN A 425 -47.97 20.30 15.62
N ILE A 426 -46.70 20.23 15.15
CA ILE A 426 -45.60 19.54 15.83
C ILE A 426 -45.13 20.44 16.99
N GLY A 427 -45.06 19.86 18.20
CA GLY A 427 -44.58 20.58 19.37
C GLY A 427 -43.15 21.08 19.18
N GLN A 428 -42.81 22.26 19.75
CA GLN A 428 -41.54 22.94 19.59
C GLN A 428 -40.35 22.05 19.97
N SER A 429 -40.45 21.32 21.09
CA SER A 429 -39.39 20.40 21.56
C SER A 429 -39.15 19.23 20.60
N ALA A 430 -40.21 18.71 19.98
CA ALA A 430 -40.08 17.63 19.00
C ALA A 430 -39.43 18.13 17.70
N TYR A 431 -39.76 19.38 17.29
CA TYR A 431 -39.17 20.00 16.10
C TYR A 431 -37.65 20.24 16.29
N PHE A 432 -37.21 20.75 17.44
CA PHE A 432 -35.76 20.92 17.70
C PHE A 432 -35.01 19.59 17.76
N ALA A 433 -35.60 18.56 18.37
CA ALA A 433 -35.01 17.22 18.35
C ALA A 433 -34.93 16.62 16.95
N PHE A 434 -35.98 16.84 16.11
CA PHE A 434 -35.97 16.48 14.70
C PHE A 434 -34.85 17.20 13.94
N THR A 435 -34.72 18.52 14.11
CA THR A 435 -33.70 19.32 13.42
C THR A 435 -32.29 18.88 13.80
N ALA A 436 -32.03 18.54 15.07
CA ALA A 436 -30.75 17.98 15.49
C ALA A 436 -30.44 16.63 14.82
N SER A 437 -31.42 15.72 14.76
CA SER A 437 -31.25 14.42 14.08
C SER A 437 -31.10 14.58 12.55
N TYR A 438 -31.86 15.48 11.95
CA TYR A 438 -31.80 15.80 10.53
C TYR A 438 -30.43 16.39 10.13
N GLY A 439 -29.89 17.31 10.96
CA GLY A 439 -28.56 17.89 10.72
C GLY A 439 -27.45 16.84 10.73
N MET A 440 -27.52 15.86 11.65
CA MET A 440 -26.55 14.76 11.70
C MET A 440 -26.67 13.84 10.46
N LEU A 441 -27.91 13.52 10.05
CA LEU A 441 -28.15 12.74 8.84
C LEU A 441 -27.65 13.47 7.59
N MET A 442 -27.95 14.76 7.47
CA MET A 442 -27.51 15.59 6.35
C MET A 442 -25.98 15.68 6.27
N GLY A 443 -25.29 15.85 7.41
CA GLY A 443 -23.82 15.83 7.48
C GLY A 443 -23.22 14.52 6.96
N ALA A 444 -23.86 13.38 7.26
CA ALA A 444 -23.42 12.09 6.75
C ALA A 444 -23.60 11.96 5.24
N PHE A 445 -24.73 12.43 4.69
CA PHE A 445 -24.95 12.41 3.23
C PHE A 445 -24.02 13.37 2.49
N MET A 446 -23.71 14.53 3.06
CA MET A 446 -22.71 15.44 2.49
C MET A 446 -21.32 14.81 2.43
N SER A 447 -20.96 13.97 3.41
CA SER A 447 -19.71 13.21 3.38
C SER A 447 -19.67 12.20 2.22
N VAL A 448 -20.80 11.61 1.82
CA VAL A 448 -20.88 10.71 0.64
C VAL A 448 -20.52 11.45 -0.65
N SER A 449 -20.89 12.72 -0.77
CA SER A 449 -20.51 13.55 -1.94
C SER A 449 -18.98 13.71 -2.05
N GLY A 450 -18.28 13.77 -0.92
CA GLY A 450 -16.81 13.74 -0.88
C GLY A 450 -16.22 12.43 -1.44
N ILE A 451 -16.91 11.29 -1.24
CA ILE A 451 -16.51 10.02 -1.87
C ILE A 451 -16.55 10.11 -3.39
N ALA A 452 -17.62 10.68 -3.95
CA ALA A 452 -17.76 10.80 -5.40
C ALA A 452 -16.63 11.66 -6.01
N LEU A 453 -16.24 12.74 -5.35
CA LEU A 453 -15.11 13.56 -5.77
C LEU A 453 -13.77 12.78 -5.68
N SER A 454 -13.55 12.06 -4.60
CA SER A 454 -12.37 11.21 -4.44
C SER A 454 -12.36 10.07 -5.47
N ALA A 455 -13.51 9.45 -5.73
CA ALA A 455 -13.65 8.39 -6.74
C ALA A 455 -13.26 8.88 -8.15
N ALA A 456 -13.55 10.14 -8.47
CA ALA A 456 -13.14 10.73 -9.74
C ALA A 456 -11.63 10.91 -9.89
N GLN A 457 -10.91 11.08 -8.80
CA GLN A 457 -9.44 11.17 -8.80
C GLN A 457 -8.78 9.79 -8.97
N ILE A 458 -9.52 8.70 -8.75
CA ILE A 458 -9.01 7.33 -8.90
C ILE A 458 -8.56 7.08 -10.34
N GLN A 459 -9.35 7.49 -11.34
CA GLN A 459 -9.03 7.18 -12.73
C GLN A 459 -7.70 7.78 -13.21
N PRO A 460 -7.38 9.08 -13.02
CA PRO A 460 -6.08 9.63 -13.39
C PRO A 460 -4.92 8.99 -12.64
N ILE A 461 -5.09 8.72 -11.34
CA ILE A 461 -4.06 8.06 -10.53
C ILE A 461 -3.84 6.62 -11.00
N LEU A 462 -4.92 5.93 -11.38
CA LEU A 462 -4.85 4.58 -11.94
C LEU A 462 -4.14 4.57 -13.29
N GLU A 463 -4.42 5.52 -14.18
CA GLU A 463 -3.74 5.68 -15.48
C GLU A 463 -2.22 5.90 -15.29
N MET A 464 -1.82 6.63 -14.25
CA MET A 464 -0.40 6.76 -13.88
C MET A 464 0.20 5.46 -13.34
N ALA A 465 -0.55 4.69 -12.57
CA ALA A 465 -0.12 3.44 -11.96
C ALA A 465 -0.19 2.25 -12.93
N GLU A 466 -1.05 2.31 -13.95
CA GLU A 466 -1.39 1.22 -14.85
C GLU A 466 -0.18 0.56 -15.54
N PRO A 467 0.80 1.30 -16.14
CA PRO A 467 1.96 0.69 -16.76
C PRO A 467 2.77 -0.16 -15.78
N PHE A 468 2.82 0.28 -14.52
CA PHE A 468 3.49 -0.44 -13.45
C PHE A 468 2.72 -1.68 -12.99
N LEU A 469 1.39 -1.58 -12.88
CA LEU A 469 0.53 -2.67 -12.43
C LEU A 469 0.35 -3.75 -13.51
N LYS A 470 0.26 -3.37 -14.78
CA LYS A 470 0.06 -4.28 -15.92
C LYS A 470 1.34 -4.93 -16.45
N SER A 471 2.52 -4.42 -16.06
CA SER A 471 3.78 -5.06 -16.45
C SER A 471 3.96 -6.39 -15.73
N GLU A 472 4.36 -7.42 -16.48
CA GLU A 472 4.67 -8.73 -15.93
C GLU A 472 6.06 -8.71 -15.28
N PRO A 473 6.22 -9.29 -14.10
CA PRO A 473 7.52 -9.51 -13.49
C PRO A 473 8.43 -10.37 -14.37
N GLU A 474 9.74 -10.23 -14.18
CA GLU A 474 10.76 -10.99 -14.92
C GLU A 474 10.67 -12.49 -14.63
N ASN A 475 10.36 -12.83 -13.38
CA ASN A 475 10.19 -14.21 -12.91
C ASN A 475 8.72 -14.46 -12.53
N PRO A 476 7.82 -14.73 -13.50
CA PRO A 476 6.46 -15.17 -13.18
C PRO A 476 6.49 -16.56 -12.51
N GLU A 477 5.46 -16.88 -11.74
CA GLU A 477 5.31 -18.16 -11.07
C GLU A 477 5.49 -19.34 -12.06
N GLY A 478 6.29 -20.34 -11.67
CA GLY A 478 6.46 -21.59 -12.44
C GLY A 478 7.77 -21.73 -13.23
N LYS A 479 8.71 -20.78 -13.12
CA LYS A 479 10.05 -20.94 -13.70
C LYS A 479 10.91 -21.92 -12.89
N GLU A 480 11.84 -22.60 -13.57
CA GLU A 480 12.74 -23.55 -12.93
C GLU A 480 13.85 -22.84 -12.15
N ILE A 481 13.95 -23.13 -10.85
CA ILE A 481 15.06 -22.65 -10.00
C ILE A 481 16.28 -23.53 -10.25
N VAL A 482 17.34 -22.94 -10.76
CA VAL A 482 18.64 -23.62 -10.97
C VAL A 482 19.58 -23.24 -9.84
N THR A 483 20.06 -24.25 -9.11
CA THR A 483 20.99 -24.07 -7.97
C THR A 483 22.45 -24.11 -8.37
N LYS A 484 22.81 -24.80 -9.45
CA LYS A 484 24.16 -24.88 -9.99
C LYS A 484 24.14 -24.90 -11.50
N LEU A 485 25.03 -24.14 -12.13
CA LEU A 485 25.32 -24.15 -13.54
C LEU A 485 26.75 -24.64 -13.77
N SER A 486 26.96 -25.48 -14.79
CA SER A 486 28.30 -25.89 -15.20
C SER A 486 29.04 -24.80 -15.99
N GLY A 487 28.27 -23.84 -16.55
CA GLY A 487 28.77 -22.69 -17.26
C GLY A 487 28.88 -22.86 -18.78
N SER A 488 28.18 -23.84 -19.37
CA SER A 488 28.00 -23.91 -20.82
C SER A 488 26.99 -22.86 -21.28
N VAL A 489 27.31 -22.09 -22.33
CA VAL A 489 26.45 -21.06 -22.90
C VAL A 489 26.30 -21.29 -24.40
N GLU A 490 25.07 -21.28 -24.90
CA GLU A 490 24.80 -21.47 -26.31
C GLU A 490 23.78 -20.45 -26.81
N LEU A 491 24.13 -19.75 -27.89
CA LEU A 491 23.19 -18.96 -28.68
C LEU A 491 22.91 -19.73 -29.96
N ASN A 492 21.64 -19.88 -30.31
CA ASN A 492 21.23 -20.64 -31.47
C ASN A 492 20.36 -19.75 -32.37
N HIS A 493 20.89 -19.40 -33.55
CA HIS A 493 20.22 -18.59 -34.56
C HIS A 493 19.57 -17.31 -34.01
N VAL A 494 20.28 -16.57 -33.15
CA VAL A 494 19.77 -15.38 -32.46
C VAL A 494 19.76 -14.17 -33.38
N SER A 495 18.56 -13.62 -33.62
CA SER A 495 18.37 -12.31 -34.23
C SER A 495 17.68 -11.35 -33.28
N PHE A 496 18.19 -10.11 -33.20
CA PHE A 496 17.69 -9.10 -32.26
C PHE A 496 17.79 -7.68 -32.85
N ARG A 497 16.74 -6.88 -32.60
CA ARG A 497 16.66 -5.42 -32.82
C ARG A 497 15.89 -4.76 -31.68
N TYR A 498 16.15 -3.46 -31.43
CA TYR A 498 15.49 -2.73 -30.33
C TYR A 498 14.09 -2.19 -30.66
N SER A 499 13.73 -2.10 -31.95
CA SER A 499 12.40 -1.73 -32.43
C SER A 499 12.12 -2.39 -33.76
N ASP A 500 10.83 -2.62 -34.07
CA ASP A 500 10.40 -3.29 -35.30
C ASP A 500 10.83 -2.58 -36.59
N ASP A 501 11.00 -1.25 -36.51
CA ASP A 501 11.42 -0.41 -37.64
C ASP A 501 12.96 -0.29 -37.76
N ALA A 502 13.74 -0.82 -36.81
CA ALA A 502 15.20 -0.74 -36.83
C ALA A 502 15.82 -1.97 -37.50
N PRO A 503 17.02 -1.81 -38.12
CA PRO A 503 17.76 -2.96 -38.64
C PRO A 503 18.19 -3.89 -37.51
N TYR A 504 18.42 -5.16 -37.87
CA TYR A 504 18.97 -6.13 -36.91
C TYR A 504 20.37 -5.69 -36.46
N ILE A 505 20.57 -5.72 -35.15
CA ILE A 505 21.88 -5.47 -34.51
C ILE A 505 22.66 -6.78 -34.42
N LEU A 506 21.95 -7.87 -34.13
CA LEU A 506 22.45 -9.23 -34.27
C LEU A 506 21.53 -9.94 -35.26
N ASP A 507 22.12 -10.57 -36.27
CA ASP A 507 21.39 -11.27 -37.33
C ASP A 507 21.96 -12.67 -37.47
N ASP A 508 21.12 -13.66 -37.16
CA ASP A 508 21.41 -15.11 -37.23
C ASP A 508 22.72 -15.54 -36.53
N LEU A 509 22.96 -14.96 -35.32
CA LEU A 509 24.18 -15.25 -34.55
C LEU A 509 24.05 -16.62 -33.81
N SER A 510 25.02 -17.50 -34.10
CA SER A 510 25.20 -18.73 -33.36
C SER A 510 26.56 -18.77 -32.67
N LEU A 511 26.60 -19.11 -31.38
CA LEU A 511 27.83 -19.13 -30.59
C LEU A 511 27.70 -20.21 -29.52
N LYS A 512 28.75 -21.00 -29.30
CA LYS A 512 28.81 -22.00 -28.24
C LYS A 512 30.06 -21.82 -27.41
N ILE A 513 29.89 -21.67 -26.09
CA ILE A 513 30.95 -21.49 -25.10
C ILE A 513 30.92 -22.72 -24.18
N LYS A 514 32.06 -23.37 -24.01
CA LYS A 514 32.19 -24.54 -23.11
C LYS A 514 32.40 -24.10 -21.67
N PRO A 515 32.07 -24.97 -20.68
CA PRO A 515 32.38 -24.70 -19.28
C PRO A 515 33.85 -24.37 -19.08
N GLY A 516 34.15 -23.31 -18.33
CA GLY A 516 35.53 -22.87 -18.03
C GLY A 516 36.26 -22.19 -19.18
N GLU A 517 35.64 -22.02 -20.34
CA GLU A 517 36.24 -21.32 -21.49
C GLU A 517 36.21 -19.80 -21.29
N TYR A 518 37.34 -19.13 -21.62
CA TYR A 518 37.43 -17.68 -21.61
C TYR A 518 37.27 -17.15 -23.03
N VAL A 519 36.23 -16.37 -23.27
CA VAL A 519 35.88 -15.83 -24.57
C VAL A 519 35.93 -14.30 -24.57
N ALA A 520 36.71 -13.73 -25.49
CA ALA A 520 36.79 -12.28 -25.69
C ALA A 520 35.93 -11.86 -26.89
N VAL A 521 34.99 -10.93 -26.68
CA VAL A 521 34.14 -10.36 -27.73
C VAL A 521 34.74 -9.02 -28.15
N VAL A 522 35.31 -8.97 -29.36
CA VAL A 522 35.99 -7.79 -29.93
C VAL A 522 35.26 -7.29 -31.16
N GLY A 523 35.43 -6.01 -31.49
CA GLY A 523 34.81 -5.40 -32.67
C GLY A 523 34.66 -3.89 -32.56
N ARG A 524 34.26 -3.24 -33.65
CA ARG A 524 34.07 -1.78 -33.75
C ARG A 524 32.95 -1.31 -32.77
N THR A 525 33.00 -0.02 -32.39
CA THR A 525 31.92 0.59 -31.61
C THR A 525 30.62 0.52 -32.41
N GLY A 526 29.52 0.09 -31.75
CA GLY A 526 28.20 -0.05 -32.40
C GLY A 526 27.92 -1.40 -33.06
N CYS A 527 28.86 -2.38 -33.09
CA CYS A 527 28.64 -3.68 -33.73
C CYS A 527 27.80 -4.69 -32.89
N GLY A 528 27.20 -4.26 -31.80
CA GLY A 528 26.29 -5.13 -31.02
C GLY A 528 26.91 -5.86 -29.82
N LYS A 529 28.19 -5.61 -29.43
CA LYS A 529 28.83 -6.28 -28.27
C LYS A 529 28.02 -6.17 -26.96
N SER A 530 27.61 -4.96 -26.63
CA SER A 530 26.79 -4.70 -25.44
C SER A 530 25.39 -5.32 -25.52
N THR A 531 24.86 -5.44 -26.75
CA THR A 531 23.58 -6.09 -27.02
C THR A 531 23.68 -7.60 -26.79
N LEU A 532 24.78 -8.22 -27.25
CA LEU A 532 25.07 -9.62 -27.00
C LEU A 532 25.13 -9.92 -25.49
N VAL A 533 25.87 -9.10 -24.73
CA VAL A 533 25.96 -9.27 -23.26
C VAL A 533 24.57 -9.13 -22.61
N ARG A 534 23.73 -8.20 -23.06
CA ARG A 534 22.37 -8.05 -22.52
C ARG A 534 21.47 -9.26 -22.81
N LEU A 535 21.60 -9.87 -23.97
CA LEU A 535 20.90 -11.11 -24.31
C LEU A 535 21.37 -12.29 -23.45
N LEU A 536 22.68 -12.40 -23.24
CA LEU A 536 23.27 -13.41 -22.36
C LEU A 536 22.84 -13.26 -20.90
N LEU A 537 22.68 -12.00 -20.43
CA LEU A 537 22.19 -11.72 -19.07
C LEU A 537 20.65 -11.81 -18.96
N GLY A 538 19.93 -12.12 -20.04
CA GLY A 538 18.48 -12.20 -20.03
C GLY A 538 17.76 -10.85 -19.95
N PHE A 539 18.47 -9.72 -20.05
CA PHE A 539 17.88 -8.37 -20.03
C PHE A 539 17.06 -8.05 -21.28
N GLU A 540 17.32 -8.77 -22.35
CA GLU A 540 16.58 -8.69 -23.61
C GLU A 540 16.19 -10.10 -24.05
N LYS A 541 15.08 -10.19 -24.77
CA LYS A 541 14.65 -11.44 -25.40
C LYS A 541 14.98 -11.39 -26.89
N PRO A 542 15.57 -12.44 -27.46
CA PRO A 542 15.79 -12.49 -28.89
C PRO A 542 14.46 -12.50 -29.64
N GLU A 543 14.41 -11.88 -30.82
CA GLU A 543 13.24 -11.93 -31.71
C GLU A 543 13.13 -13.30 -32.40
N LYS A 544 14.30 -13.87 -32.76
CA LYS A 544 14.41 -15.22 -33.32
C LYS A 544 15.56 -15.95 -32.62
N GLY A 545 15.46 -17.28 -32.59
CA GLY A 545 16.43 -18.13 -31.95
C GLY A 545 16.27 -18.20 -30.43
N GLY A 546 17.28 -18.69 -29.73
CA GLY A 546 17.27 -18.87 -28.29
C GLY A 546 18.64 -18.79 -27.63
N VAL A 547 18.64 -18.49 -26.32
CA VAL A 547 19.84 -18.47 -25.48
C VAL A 547 19.69 -19.58 -24.45
N TYR A 548 20.70 -20.44 -24.33
CA TYR A 548 20.68 -21.62 -23.49
C TYR A 548 21.85 -21.62 -22.50
N PHE A 549 21.57 -21.97 -21.25
CA PHE A 549 22.56 -22.23 -20.22
C PHE A 549 22.47 -23.70 -19.83
N ASP A 550 23.57 -24.44 -19.96
CA ASP A 550 23.63 -25.89 -19.73
C ASP A 550 22.49 -26.66 -20.47
N GLY A 551 22.16 -26.22 -21.69
CA GLY A 551 21.08 -26.79 -22.51
C GLY A 551 19.67 -26.39 -22.14
N LYS A 552 19.47 -25.50 -21.12
CA LYS A 552 18.17 -24.99 -20.70
C LYS A 552 17.94 -23.60 -21.26
N ASP A 553 16.75 -23.34 -21.80
CA ASP A 553 16.38 -22.02 -22.31
C ASP A 553 16.31 -21.00 -21.14
N ILE A 554 17.04 -19.90 -21.28
CA ILE A 554 17.09 -18.81 -20.31
C ILE A 554 15.68 -18.26 -19.96
N ASN A 555 14.74 -18.28 -20.93
CA ASN A 555 13.38 -17.80 -20.70
C ASN A 555 12.58 -18.67 -19.72
N GLY A 556 12.96 -19.94 -19.57
CA GLY A 556 12.34 -20.89 -18.65
C GLY A 556 12.98 -20.91 -17.26
N LEU A 557 14.11 -20.22 -17.09
CA LEU A 557 14.85 -20.21 -15.84
C LEU A 557 14.44 -19.04 -14.95
N ASP A 558 14.45 -19.27 -13.64
CA ASP A 558 14.36 -18.21 -12.64
C ASP A 558 15.74 -17.52 -12.53
N LEU A 559 15.86 -16.36 -13.12
CA LEU A 559 17.09 -15.55 -13.12
C LEU A 559 17.24 -14.85 -11.77
N PRO A 560 18.43 -14.89 -11.14
CA PRO A 560 18.69 -14.27 -9.84
C PRO A 560 18.64 -12.75 -9.87
#